data_47c0b3aa0cbaa64fe376920aea4c8da6
#
_entry.id   47c0b3aa0cbaa64fe376920aea4c8da6
#
_cell.length_a   1.000
_cell.length_b   1.000
_cell.length_c   1.000
_cell.angle_alpha   90.00
_cell.angle_beta   90.00
_cell.angle_gamma   90.00
#
_symmetry.space_group_name_H-M   'P 1'
#
loop_
_entity.id
_entity.type
_entity.pdbx_description
1 polymer ?
#
loop_
_entity_poly.entity_id
_entity_poly.type
_entity_poly.pdbx_seq_one_letter_code
_entity_poly.pdbx_strand_id
1 'polypeptide(L)'
;QVRDFATQALALPDNDSYRVYADLDRAQVAWNVVATPEFSLTPKEWCFPVAGCVPYRGYFSHKRARQFAGELRDDRLDVRVAGVSAYSTLGWFRDPVFSTQLRRSDADIAALIFHELAHQKLYLRGDATFNESFATTVEIEGMRRWLAQGSDMTALDSYLLDRTRHTEFVDLVLRYRTRLEALFASPLTDGQMRAEKARCYEAL
;
A
#
# COMPACT_ATOMS: atom_id res chain seq x y z
N GLN A 1 -16.00 -18.88 4.21
CA GLN A 1 -15.08 -19.65 3.36
C GLN A 1 -13.63 -19.13 3.48
N VAL A 2 -13.31 -17.86 3.00
CA VAL A 2 -11.93 -17.33 3.05
C VAL A 2 -11.39 -17.27 4.48
N ARG A 3 -12.18 -16.75 5.43
CA ARG A 3 -11.78 -16.67 6.84
C ARG A 3 -11.58 -18.04 7.48
N ASP A 4 -12.45 -19.00 7.17
CA ASP A 4 -12.35 -20.36 7.72
C ASP A 4 -11.10 -21.06 7.18
N PHE A 5 -10.81 -20.88 5.88
CA PHE A 5 -9.57 -21.37 5.29
C PHE A 5 -8.33 -20.71 5.92
N ALA A 6 -8.34 -19.39 6.12
CA ALA A 6 -7.24 -18.66 6.77
C ALA A 6 -6.91 -19.23 8.15
N THR A 7 -7.94 -19.57 8.93
CA THR A 7 -7.78 -20.12 10.28
C THR A 7 -7.35 -21.58 10.24
N GLN A 8 -8.03 -22.42 9.43
CA GLN A 8 -7.85 -23.87 9.47
C GLN A 8 -6.61 -24.34 8.69
N ALA A 9 -6.35 -23.76 7.52
CA ALA A 9 -5.30 -24.19 6.62
C ALA A 9 -3.99 -23.38 6.75
N LEU A 10 -4.09 -22.10 7.14
CA LEU A 10 -2.93 -21.22 7.26
C LEU A 10 -2.57 -20.91 8.72
N ALA A 11 -3.32 -21.42 9.68
CA ALA A 11 -3.13 -21.14 11.11
C ALA A 11 -3.05 -19.63 11.43
N LEU A 12 -3.77 -18.81 10.68
CA LEU A 12 -3.89 -17.37 10.92
C LEU A 12 -4.88 -17.11 12.07
N PRO A 13 -4.86 -15.91 12.70
CA PRO A 13 -5.66 -15.62 13.87
C PRO A 13 -7.16 -15.82 13.65
N ASP A 14 -7.80 -16.52 14.57
CA ASP A 14 -9.26 -16.68 14.62
C ASP A 14 -9.86 -15.57 15.49
N ASN A 15 -10.12 -14.43 14.86
CA ASN A 15 -10.75 -13.27 15.50
C ASN A 15 -11.88 -12.73 14.61
N ASP A 16 -12.51 -11.65 15.06
CA ASP A 16 -13.67 -11.06 14.38
C ASP A 16 -13.31 -10.16 13.17
N SER A 17 -12.00 -9.95 12.86
CA SER A 17 -11.60 -9.15 11.69
C SER A 17 -12.03 -9.81 10.38
N TYR A 18 -12.48 -8.99 9.43
CA TYR A 18 -12.94 -9.39 8.09
C TYR A 18 -14.13 -10.39 8.06
N ARG A 19 -14.92 -10.42 9.15
CA ARG A 19 -16.17 -11.20 9.25
C ARG A 19 -17.42 -10.38 8.99
N VAL A 20 -17.30 -9.06 9.00
CA VAL A 20 -18.41 -8.12 8.75
C VAL A 20 -18.09 -7.21 7.58
N TYR A 21 -19.14 -6.75 6.92
CA TYR A 21 -19.08 -5.77 5.84
C TYR A 21 -19.40 -4.38 6.38
N ALA A 22 -18.70 -3.37 5.88
CA ALA A 22 -19.02 -1.97 6.14
C ALA A 22 -19.09 -1.21 4.81
N ASP A 23 -20.25 -0.63 4.55
CA ASP A 23 -20.43 0.25 3.40
C ASP A 23 -19.85 1.63 3.70
N LEU A 24 -19.08 2.13 2.75
CA LEU A 24 -18.53 3.48 2.79
C LEU A 24 -19.11 4.27 1.63
N ASP A 25 -19.77 5.36 1.95
CA ASP A 25 -20.33 6.28 0.96
C ASP A 25 -19.22 7.13 0.29
N ARG A 26 -18.11 6.46 -0.09
CA ARG A 26 -16.94 7.09 -0.71
C ARG A 26 -16.03 6.06 -1.37
N ALA A 27 -15.22 6.52 -2.33
CA ALA A 27 -14.36 5.66 -3.14
C ALA A 27 -13.12 5.12 -2.40
N GLN A 28 -12.73 5.72 -1.28
CA GLN A 28 -11.53 5.36 -0.52
C GLN A 28 -11.82 5.38 0.99
N VAL A 29 -11.15 4.53 1.74
CA VAL A 29 -11.23 4.52 3.22
C VAL A 29 -10.61 5.78 3.79
N ALA A 30 -9.46 6.18 3.29
CA ALA A 30 -8.72 7.37 3.70
C ALA A 30 -7.92 7.94 2.53
N TRP A 31 -7.32 9.10 2.72
CA TRP A 31 -6.38 9.75 1.81
C TRP A 31 -5.11 10.09 2.55
N ASN A 32 -3.98 9.59 2.05
CA ASN A 32 -2.65 9.92 2.56
C ASN A 32 -2.06 11.06 1.74
N VAL A 33 -1.58 12.08 2.43
CA VAL A 33 -0.79 13.17 1.85
C VAL A 33 0.67 12.86 2.12
N VAL A 34 1.44 12.68 1.04
CA VAL A 34 2.89 12.49 1.06
C VAL A 34 3.52 13.73 0.45
N ALA A 35 4.60 14.22 1.04
CA ALA A 35 5.35 15.35 0.53
C ALA A 35 6.85 15.11 0.62
N THR A 36 7.59 15.61 -0.38
CA THR A 36 9.05 15.60 -0.41
C THR A 36 9.57 17.00 -0.77
N PRO A 37 10.77 17.40 -0.35
CA PRO A 37 11.43 18.54 -0.96
C PRO A 37 11.56 18.36 -2.48
N GLU A 38 11.54 19.44 -3.25
CA GLU A 38 11.47 19.42 -4.72
C GLU A 38 12.55 18.52 -5.38
N PHE A 39 13.75 18.48 -4.82
CA PHE A 39 14.88 17.67 -5.32
C PHE A 39 15.31 16.62 -4.30
N SER A 40 14.35 15.93 -3.70
CA SER A 40 14.61 14.84 -2.76
C SER A 40 13.59 13.73 -2.92
N LEU A 41 14.00 12.50 -2.67
CA LEU A 41 13.12 11.33 -2.55
C LEU A 41 12.85 10.96 -1.09
N THR A 42 13.41 11.72 -0.14
CA THR A 42 13.15 11.52 1.29
C THR A 42 11.85 12.22 1.66
N PRO A 43 10.81 11.47 2.06
CA PRO A 43 9.54 12.08 2.42
C PRO A 43 9.64 12.88 3.71
N LYS A 44 8.82 13.93 3.79
CA LYS A 44 8.57 14.64 5.04
C LYS A 44 7.88 13.70 6.02
N GLU A 45 8.33 13.69 7.25
CA GLU A 45 7.72 12.91 8.33
C GLU A 45 6.82 13.78 9.20
N TRP A 46 5.75 13.16 9.70
CA TRP A 46 4.88 13.71 10.73
C TRP A 46 4.89 12.80 11.94
N CYS A 47 5.15 13.37 13.10
CA CYS A 47 5.25 12.63 14.35
C CYS A 47 3.99 12.79 15.19
N PHE A 48 3.46 11.67 15.68
CA PHE A 48 2.25 11.60 16.51
C PHE A 48 2.57 10.88 17.83
N PRO A 49 1.93 11.26 18.95
CA PRO A 49 2.26 10.71 20.26
C PRO A 49 2.15 9.17 20.36
N VAL A 50 1.23 8.56 19.63
CA VAL A 50 0.98 7.10 19.66
C VAL A 50 1.55 6.39 18.44
N ALA A 51 1.36 6.94 17.24
CA ALA A 51 1.78 6.30 15.98
C ALA A 51 3.29 6.47 15.68
N GLY A 52 3.99 7.34 16.42
CA GLY A 52 5.36 7.69 16.07
C GLY A 52 5.46 8.59 14.84
N CYS A 53 6.62 8.61 14.18
CA CYS A 53 6.86 9.38 12.96
C CYS A 53 6.54 8.52 11.74
N VAL A 54 5.74 9.07 10.82
CA VAL A 54 5.32 8.40 9.59
C VAL A 54 5.50 9.34 8.38
N PRO A 55 5.81 8.79 7.18
CA PRO A 55 6.09 9.58 5.99
C PRO A 55 4.82 10.06 5.26
N TYR A 56 3.70 10.12 5.95
CA TYR A 56 2.43 10.60 5.39
C TYR A 56 1.51 11.18 6.48
N ARG A 57 0.53 11.97 6.05
CA ARG A 57 -0.56 12.43 6.91
C ARG A 57 -1.90 11.95 6.36
N GLY A 58 -2.63 11.15 7.16
CA GLY A 58 -3.90 10.54 6.80
C GLY A 58 -5.10 11.47 7.04
N TYR A 59 -6.09 11.41 6.14
CA TYR A 59 -7.34 12.15 6.23
C TYR A 59 -8.51 11.25 5.83
N PHE A 60 -9.62 11.34 6.56
CA PHE A 60 -10.88 10.71 6.16
C PHE A 60 -11.70 11.57 5.17
N SER A 61 -11.28 12.80 4.90
CA SER A 61 -11.90 13.71 3.96
C SER A 61 -10.96 14.06 2.82
N HIS A 62 -11.34 13.74 1.58
CA HIS A 62 -10.57 14.10 0.38
C HIS A 62 -10.37 15.62 0.26
N LYS A 63 -11.42 16.39 0.58
CA LYS A 63 -11.34 17.87 0.56
C LYS A 63 -10.26 18.38 1.51
N ARG A 64 -10.21 17.88 2.75
CA ARG A 64 -9.17 18.27 3.72
C ARG A 64 -7.77 17.83 3.31
N ALA A 65 -7.65 16.61 2.74
CA ALA A 65 -6.37 16.15 2.21
C ALA A 65 -5.84 17.06 1.10
N ARG A 66 -6.72 17.45 0.16
CA ARG A 66 -6.35 18.37 -0.93
C ARG A 66 -6.03 19.78 -0.45
N GLN A 67 -6.76 20.30 0.53
CA GLN A 67 -6.47 21.60 1.12
C GLN A 67 -5.07 21.58 1.75
N PHE A 68 -4.77 20.62 2.59
CA PHE A 68 -3.45 20.48 3.21
C PHE A 68 -2.33 20.26 2.17
N ALA A 69 -2.62 19.49 1.12
CA ALA A 69 -1.67 19.34 0.02
C ALA A 69 -1.40 20.65 -0.74
N GLY A 70 -2.38 21.56 -0.81
CA GLY A 70 -2.19 22.92 -1.35
C GLY A 70 -1.21 23.73 -0.51
N GLU A 71 -1.42 23.79 0.81
CA GLU A 71 -0.54 24.46 1.76
C GLU A 71 0.93 24.01 1.62
N LEU A 72 1.15 22.69 1.50
CA LEU A 72 2.49 22.13 1.33
C LEU A 72 3.14 22.46 -0.03
N ARG A 73 2.34 22.63 -1.10
CA ARG A 73 2.85 23.05 -2.42
C ARG A 73 3.29 24.53 -2.40
N ASP A 74 2.60 25.36 -1.65
CA ASP A 74 2.99 26.76 -1.45
C ASP A 74 4.36 26.86 -0.75
N ASP A 75 4.71 25.84 0.07
CA ASP A 75 6.04 25.64 0.67
C ASP A 75 7.09 25.05 -0.30
N ARG A 76 6.79 24.95 -1.58
CA ARG A 76 7.63 24.37 -2.65
C ARG A 76 7.98 22.88 -2.43
N LEU A 77 7.04 22.12 -1.88
CA LEU A 77 7.17 20.68 -1.77
C LEU A 77 6.47 19.98 -2.95
N ASP A 78 7.03 18.88 -3.40
CA ASP A 78 6.30 17.92 -4.24
C ASP A 78 5.29 17.16 -3.38
N VAL A 79 4.02 17.20 -3.76
CA VAL A 79 2.95 16.66 -2.92
C VAL A 79 2.04 15.73 -3.72
N ARG A 80 1.82 14.54 -3.19
CA ARG A 80 0.83 13.59 -3.70
C ARG A 80 -0.26 13.33 -2.66
N VAL A 81 -1.50 13.29 -3.14
CA VAL A 81 -2.64 12.78 -2.38
C VAL A 81 -2.98 11.40 -2.94
N ALA A 82 -2.80 10.36 -2.15
CA ALA A 82 -3.06 8.97 -2.52
C ALA A 82 -4.29 8.45 -1.77
N GLY A 83 -5.21 7.81 -2.50
CA GLY A 83 -6.34 7.09 -1.90
C GLY A 83 -5.87 5.77 -1.28
N VAL A 84 -6.45 5.43 -0.12
CA VAL A 84 -6.23 4.18 0.61
C VAL A 84 -7.53 3.38 0.54
N SER A 85 -7.50 2.21 -0.09
CA SER A 85 -8.67 1.36 -0.28
C SER A 85 -8.91 0.36 0.86
N ALA A 86 -7.91 0.12 1.69
CA ALA A 86 -7.97 -0.76 2.85
C ALA A 86 -7.29 -0.10 4.05
N TYR A 87 -7.70 -0.47 5.24
CA TYR A 87 -7.09 -0.04 6.49
C TYR A 87 -7.15 -1.23 7.46
N SER A 88 -6.03 -1.53 8.09
CA SER A 88 -5.94 -2.56 9.12
C SER A 88 -5.52 -1.94 10.44
N THR A 89 -6.15 -2.39 11.51
CA THR A 89 -5.80 -2.02 12.89
C THR A 89 -4.87 -3.04 13.55
N LEU A 90 -4.30 -3.95 12.78
CA LEU A 90 -3.47 -5.05 13.28
C LEU A 90 -4.20 -5.93 14.33
N GLY A 91 -5.51 -6.03 14.23
CA GLY A 91 -6.34 -6.82 15.15
C GLY A 91 -6.71 -6.11 16.47
N TRP A 92 -6.35 -4.85 16.66
CA TRP A 92 -6.80 -4.06 17.81
C TRP A 92 -8.30 -3.81 17.82
N PHE A 93 -8.91 -3.77 16.64
CA PHE A 93 -10.35 -3.67 16.43
C PHE A 93 -10.84 -4.74 15.46
N ARG A 94 -12.15 -4.87 15.33
CA ARG A 94 -12.81 -5.75 14.35
C ARG A 94 -12.78 -5.06 12.98
N ASP A 95 -11.70 -5.23 12.24
CA ASP A 95 -11.58 -4.64 10.91
C ASP A 95 -12.63 -5.24 9.96
N PRO A 96 -13.50 -4.44 9.34
CA PRO A 96 -14.49 -4.94 8.39
C PRO A 96 -13.89 -5.11 6.99
N VAL A 97 -14.60 -5.84 6.13
CA VAL A 97 -14.44 -5.72 4.68
C VAL A 97 -15.20 -4.49 4.22
N PHE A 98 -14.53 -3.52 3.63
CA PHE A 98 -15.13 -2.28 3.15
C PHE A 98 -15.66 -2.40 1.72
N SER A 99 -16.71 -1.64 1.37
CA SER A 99 -17.23 -1.53 0.00
C SER A 99 -16.17 -1.12 -1.03
N THR A 100 -15.14 -0.38 -0.62
CA THR A 100 -13.99 -0.01 -1.46
C THR A 100 -13.18 -1.23 -1.94
N GLN A 101 -13.22 -2.34 -1.21
CA GLN A 101 -12.52 -3.58 -1.53
C GLN A 101 -13.34 -4.49 -2.45
N LEU A 102 -14.68 -4.41 -2.43
CA LEU A 102 -15.57 -5.26 -3.23
C LEU A 102 -15.55 -4.96 -4.74
N ARG A 103 -14.81 -3.96 -5.17
CA ARG A 103 -14.55 -3.70 -6.60
C ARG A 103 -13.44 -4.58 -7.17
N ARG A 104 -12.81 -5.39 -6.33
CA ARG A 104 -11.74 -6.33 -6.67
C ARG A 104 -12.34 -7.71 -6.95
N SER A 105 -11.57 -8.59 -7.53
CA SER A 105 -11.96 -10.00 -7.66
C SER A 105 -12.02 -10.68 -6.29
N ASP A 106 -12.73 -11.80 -6.20
CA ASP A 106 -12.78 -12.62 -4.99
C ASP A 106 -11.37 -13.11 -4.59
N ALA A 107 -10.52 -13.37 -5.57
CA ALA A 107 -9.12 -13.73 -5.36
C ALA A 107 -8.33 -12.59 -4.70
N ASP A 108 -8.49 -11.36 -5.18
CA ASP A 108 -7.81 -10.19 -4.58
C ASP A 108 -8.28 -9.92 -3.16
N ILE A 109 -9.57 -10.15 -2.87
CA ILE A 109 -10.12 -10.01 -1.52
C ILE A 109 -9.55 -11.10 -0.60
N ALA A 110 -9.44 -12.34 -1.08
CA ALA A 110 -8.84 -13.42 -0.32
C ALA A 110 -7.35 -13.15 -0.03
N ALA A 111 -6.60 -12.73 -1.04
CA ALA A 111 -5.20 -12.34 -0.91
C ALA A 111 -5.01 -11.24 0.14
N LEU A 112 -5.82 -10.17 0.08
CA LEU A 112 -5.81 -9.09 1.05
C LEU A 112 -6.08 -9.61 2.48
N ILE A 113 -7.08 -10.46 2.66
CA ILE A 113 -7.42 -11.02 3.98
C ILE A 113 -6.26 -11.85 4.54
N PHE A 114 -5.61 -12.69 3.73
CA PHE A 114 -4.46 -13.46 4.17
C PHE A 114 -3.29 -12.57 4.56
N HIS A 115 -3.02 -11.54 3.77
CA HIS A 115 -1.97 -10.54 4.02
C HIS A 115 -2.19 -9.83 5.37
N GLU A 116 -3.36 -9.25 5.56
CA GLU A 116 -3.67 -8.49 6.78
C GLU A 116 -3.73 -9.37 8.04
N LEU A 117 -4.20 -10.60 7.91
CA LEU A 117 -4.18 -11.55 9.02
C LEU A 117 -2.76 -12.04 9.34
N ALA A 118 -1.86 -12.08 8.37
CA ALA A 118 -0.46 -12.39 8.61
C ALA A 118 0.20 -11.31 9.49
N HIS A 119 -0.09 -10.03 9.25
CA HIS A 119 0.35 -8.96 10.15
C HIS A 119 -0.18 -9.09 11.57
N GLN A 120 -1.39 -9.63 11.74
CA GLN A 120 -1.94 -9.90 13.08
C GLN A 120 -1.30 -11.13 13.74
N LYS A 121 -0.74 -12.06 12.96
CA LYS A 121 -0.02 -13.24 13.46
C LYS A 121 1.38 -12.91 13.93
N LEU A 122 2.09 -12.08 13.18
CA LEU A 122 3.46 -11.68 13.48
C LEU A 122 3.72 -10.27 12.96
N TYR A 123 4.12 -9.39 13.86
CA TYR A 123 4.47 -8.02 13.54
C TYR A 123 5.67 -7.57 14.38
N LEU A 124 6.77 -7.21 13.72
CA LEU A 124 7.96 -6.66 14.36
C LEU A 124 7.92 -5.13 14.28
N ARG A 125 7.82 -4.52 15.46
CA ARG A 125 7.76 -3.05 15.54
C ARG A 125 9.03 -2.42 15.00
N GLY A 126 8.88 -1.50 14.03
CA GLY A 126 10.01 -0.78 13.41
C GLY A 126 10.68 -1.50 12.23
N ASP A 127 10.26 -2.70 11.88
CA ASP A 127 10.77 -3.43 10.72
C ASP A 127 9.66 -3.65 9.66
N ALA A 128 9.37 -2.59 8.92
CA ALA A 128 8.36 -2.64 7.85
C ALA A 128 8.76 -3.64 6.75
N THR A 129 10.04 -3.75 6.42
CA THR A 129 10.52 -4.65 5.37
C THR A 129 10.23 -6.11 5.73
N PHE A 130 10.53 -6.51 6.95
CA PHE A 130 10.20 -7.85 7.43
C PHE A 130 8.70 -8.09 7.43
N ASN A 131 7.92 -7.16 7.99
CA ASN A 131 6.47 -7.30 8.13
C ASN A 131 5.79 -7.50 6.77
N GLU A 132 6.11 -6.67 5.79
CA GLU A 132 5.56 -6.78 4.43
C GLU A 132 6.03 -8.05 3.71
N SER A 133 7.30 -8.45 3.89
CA SER A 133 7.83 -9.68 3.29
C SER A 133 7.16 -10.92 3.87
N PHE A 134 6.95 -10.95 5.19
CA PHE A 134 6.25 -12.03 5.87
C PHE A 134 4.79 -12.11 5.40
N ALA A 135 4.06 -10.99 5.43
CA ALA A 135 2.67 -10.95 5.01
C ALA A 135 2.50 -11.36 3.55
N THR A 136 3.36 -10.86 2.65
CA THR A 136 3.37 -11.24 1.23
C THR A 136 3.65 -12.73 1.03
N THR A 137 4.57 -13.32 1.80
CA THR A 137 4.87 -14.76 1.72
C THR A 137 3.66 -15.60 2.12
N VAL A 138 2.98 -15.22 3.22
CA VAL A 138 1.77 -15.90 3.70
C VAL A 138 0.62 -15.72 2.70
N GLU A 139 0.46 -14.53 2.12
CA GLU A 139 -0.52 -14.24 1.07
C GLU A 139 -0.32 -15.16 -0.13
N ILE A 140 0.89 -15.21 -0.70
CA ILE A 140 1.17 -16.00 -1.91
C ILE A 140 0.94 -17.50 -1.65
N GLU A 141 1.47 -18.03 -0.56
CA GLU A 141 1.31 -19.43 -0.22
C GLU A 141 -0.15 -19.76 0.12
N GLY A 142 -0.84 -18.85 0.82
CA GLY A 142 -2.26 -18.97 1.12
C GLY A 142 -3.10 -19.01 -0.16
N MET A 143 -2.84 -18.14 -1.12
CA MET A 143 -3.53 -18.11 -2.41
C MET A 143 -3.29 -19.37 -3.22
N ARG A 144 -2.03 -19.86 -3.27
CA ARG A 144 -1.72 -21.12 -3.95
C ARG A 144 -2.52 -22.30 -3.39
N ARG A 145 -2.60 -22.44 -2.06
CA ARG A 145 -3.36 -23.50 -1.40
C ARG A 145 -4.87 -23.32 -1.58
N TRP A 146 -5.37 -22.09 -1.48
CA TRP A 146 -6.80 -21.79 -1.56
C TRP A 146 -7.35 -22.03 -2.97
N LEU A 147 -6.65 -21.53 -4.00
CA LEU A 147 -7.05 -21.71 -5.38
C LEU A 147 -6.87 -23.15 -5.87
N ALA A 148 -5.89 -23.89 -5.32
CA ALA A 148 -5.71 -25.31 -5.62
C ALA A 148 -6.85 -26.21 -5.09
N GLN A 149 -7.67 -25.74 -4.13
CA GLN A 149 -8.87 -26.48 -3.69
C GLN A 149 -10.04 -26.36 -4.68
N GLY A 150 -10.04 -25.30 -5.48
CA GLY A 150 -10.96 -25.16 -6.60
C GLY A 150 -10.44 -25.86 -7.85
N SER A 151 -11.34 -26.30 -8.70
CA SER A 151 -10.96 -26.89 -10.01
C SER A 151 -10.48 -25.84 -11.03
N ASP A 152 -10.41 -24.59 -10.66
CA ASP A 152 -10.07 -23.47 -11.55
C ASP A 152 -8.58 -23.10 -11.46
N MET A 153 -7.78 -23.81 -12.23
CA MET A 153 -6.34 -23.52 -12.37
C MET A 153 -6.10 -22.15 -13.03
N THR A 154 -7.07 -21.62 -13.80
CA THR A 154 -6.91 -20.34 -14.50
C THR A 154 -6.87 -19.17 -13.52
N ALA A 155 -7.56 -19.25 -12.40
CA ALA A 155 -7.53 -18.25 -11.33
C ALA A 155 -6.14 -18.16 -10.66
N LEU A 156 -5.48 -19.29 -10.47
CA LEU A 156 -4.11 -19.33 -9.93
C LEU A 156 -3.10 -18.71 -10.91
N ASP A 157 -3.19 -19.08 -12.19
CA ASP A 157 -2.31 -18.55 -13.23
C ASP A 157 -2.50 -17.05 -13.38
N SER A 158 -3.73 -16.55 -13.34
CA SER A 158 -4.05 -15.11 -13.38
C SER A 158 -3.44 -14.38 -12.18
N TYR A 159 -3.63 -14.92 -10.97
CA TYR A 159 -3.04 -14.33 -9.76
C TYR A 159 -1.51 -14.26 -9.83
N LEU A 160 -0.85 -15.33 -10.25
CA LEU A 160 0.61 -15.38 -10.39
C LEU A 160 1.12 -14.41 -11.47
N LEU A 161 0.39 -14.28 -12.58
CA LEU A 161 0.71 -13.31 -13.63
C LEU A 161 0.62 -11.87 -13.11
N ASP A 162 -0.42 -11.53 -12.37
CA ASP A 162 -0.57 -10.19 -11.80
C ASP A 162 0.51 -9.90 -10.74
N ARG A 163 0.95 -10.91 -9.98
CA ARG A 163 2.12 -10.79 -9.09
C ARG A 163 3.40 -10.52 -9.86
N THR A 164 3.62 -11.20 -10.98
CA THR A 164 4.77 -10.97 -11.84
C THR A 164 4.77 -9.54 -12.39
N ARG A 165 3.64 -9.09 -12.93
CA ARG A 165 3.48 -7.70 -13.42
C ARG A 165 3.73 -6.66 -12.34
N HIS A 166 3.25 -6.94 -11.11
CA HIS A 166 3.51 -6.07 -9.97
C HIS A 166 5.01 -5.98 -9.67
N THR A 167 5.71 -7.10 -9.67
CA THR A 167 7.18 -7.13 -9.45
C THR A 167 7.92 -6.34 -10.54
N GLU A 168 7.57 -6.55 -11.81
CA GLU A 168 8.15 -5.81 -12.93
C GLU A 168 7.91 -4.29 -12.80
N PHE A 169 6.71 -3.90 -12.37
CA PHE A 169 6.39 -2.49 -12.09
C PHE A 169 7.24 -1.91 -10.94
N VAL A 170 7.40 -2.66 -9.84
CA VAL A 170 8.25 -2.24 -8.71
C VAL A 170 9.70 -2.08 -9.18
N ASP A 171 10.23 -3.01 -9.95
CA ASP A 171 11.58 -2.94 -10.51
C ASP A 171 11.76 -1.71 -11.43
N LEU A 172 10.74 -1.39 -12.23
CA LEU A 172 10.72 -0.18 -13.03
C LEU A 172 10.81 1.07 -12.14
N VAL A 173 9.96 1.17 -11.13
CA VAL A 173 9.95 2.30 -10.18
C VAL A 173 11.29 2.44 -9.45
N LEU A 174 11.90 1.34 -9.02
CA LEU A 174 13.20 1.35 -8.36
C LEU A 174 14.32 1.85 -9.29
N ARG A 175 14.32 1.46 -10.57
CA ARG A 175 15.27 2.00 -11.56
C ARG A 175 15.12 3.51 -11.73
N TYR A 176 13.89 4.02 -11.81
CA TYR A 176 13.64 5.46 -11.91
C TYR A 176 13.97 6.20 -10.62
N ARG A 177 13.76 5.58 -9.47
CA ARG A 177 14.21 6.11 -8.18
C ARG A 177 15.72 6.32 -8.17
N THR A 178 16.51 5.30 -8.52
CA THR A 178 17.98 5.40 -8.59
C THR A 178 18.41 6.49 -9.57
N ARG A 179 17.72 6.62 -10.70
CA ARG A 179 17.99 7.65 -11.70
C ARG A 179 17.72 9.07 -11.15
N LEU A 180 16.64 9.25 -10.42
CA LEU A 180 16.33 10.52 -9.76
C LEU A 180 17.28 10.84 -8.61
N GLU A 181 17.71 9.85 -7.83
CA GLU A 181 18.73 10.02 -6.78
C GLU A 181 20.05 10.54 -7.37
N ALA A 182 20.50 9.93 -8.48
CA ALA A 182 21.70 10.39 -9.19
C ALA A 182 21.53 11.78 -9.78
N LEU A 183 20.35 12.09 -10.34
CA LEU A 183 20.02 13.42 -10.86
C LEU A 183 20.08 14.46 -9.75
N PHE A 184 19.45 14.23 -8.61
CA PHE A 184 19.39 15.20 -7.50
C PHE A 184 20.75 15.41 -6.82
N ALA A 185 21.69 14.47 -6.97
CA ALA A 185 23.08 14.61 -6.52
C ALA A 185 23.98 15.36 -7.52
N SER A 186 23.48 15.69 -8.71
CA SER A 186 24.26 16.34 -9.76
C SER A 186 24.41 17.84 -9.53
N PRO A 187 25.50 18.50 -10.02
CA PRO A 187 25.74 19.93 -9.85
C PRO A 187 24.98 20.81 -10.85
N LEU A 188 23.69 20.51 -11.08
CA LEU A 188 22.83 21.29 -11.95
C LEU A 188 22.22 22.49 -11.21
N THR A 189 21.91 23.55 -11.96
CA THR A 189 21.07 24.64 -11.44
C THR A 189 19.65 24.16 -11.24
N ASP A 190 18.89 24.81 -10.35
CA ASP A 190 17.48 24.47 -10.07
C ASP A 190 16.63 24.38 -11.34
N GLY A 191 16.84 25.29 -12.30
CA GLY A 191 16.11 25.27 -13.58
C GLY A 191 16.43 24.04 -14.44
N GLN A 192 17.71 23.68 -14.52
CA GLN A 192 18.15 22.47 -15.21
C GLN A 192 17.64 21.21 -14.50
N MET A 193 17.70 21.21 -13.17
CA MET A 193 17.23 20.10 -12.35
C MET A 193 15.72 19.85 -12.57
N ARG A 194 14.88 20.90 -12.62
CA ARG A 194 13.45 20.78 -12.93
C ARG A 194 13.20 20.20 -14.32
N ALA A 195 13.96 20.67 -15.32
CA ALA A 195 13.81 20.17 -16.68
C ALA A 195 14.17 18.68 -16.79
N GLU A 196 15.28 18.26 -16.20
CA GLU A 196 15.69 16.83 -16.21
C GLU A 196 14.76 15.95 -15.40
N LYS A 197 14.26 16.44 -14.25
CA LYS A 197 13.24 15.75 -13.46
C LYS A 197 11.96 15.52 -14.27
N ALA A 198 11.47 16.55 -14.97
CA ALA A 198 10.29 16.41 -15.84
C ALA A 198 10.50 15.34 -16.91
N ARG A 199 11.66 15.33 -17.59
CA ARG A 199 12.01 14.29 -18.58
C ARG A 199 12.05 12.89 -17.97
N CYS A 200 12.55 12.76 -16.73
CA CYS A 200 12.52 11.48 -16.04
C CYS A 200 11.10 10.95 -15.82
N TYR A 201 10.15 11.82 -15.47
CA TYR A 201 8.75 11.43 -15.30
C TYR A 201 8.01 11.17 -16.60
N GLU A 202 8.33 11.90 -17.68
CA GLU A 202 7.75 11.66 -19.01
C GLU A 202 8.20 10.33 -19.62
N ALA A 203 9.37 9.83 -19.21
CA ALA A 203 9.94 8.58 -19.69
C ALA A 203 9.56 7.35 -18.84
N LEU A 204 8.81 7.53 -17.73
CA LEU A 204 8.27 6.47 -16.89
C LEU A 204 6.93 5.97 -17.42
#